data_a494fc0b1db70cb5ffc04adc76699ff0
#
_entry.id   a494fc0b1db70cb5ffc04adc76699ff0
#
_cell.length_a   1.000
_cell.length_b   1.000
_cell.length_c   1.000
_cell.angle_alpha   90.00
_cell.angle_beta   90.00
_cell.angle_gamma   90.00
#
_symmetry.space_group_name_H-M   'P 1'
#
loop_
_entity.id
_entity.type
_entity.pdbx_description
1 polymer ?
#
loop_
_entity_poly.entity_id
_entity_poly.type
_entity_poly.pdbx_seq_one_letter_code
_entity_poly.pdbx_strand_id
1 'polypeptide(L)'
;MYARVAAFEQPNVSMADDLINTVRERSQSARTELPDARALLMLIDRENARSLGITFFESEEAIRQAEPAFERMGDEIPEEMRGRRISVDVYEVVRQEGGEGAKAARVSSFEGPPDQIDEGVRRAENDVLPRARQLPGWKGYYWLADRSSGRTKLITLFESAEALGASEQQADELRRQAAESAGEKITGVERYEVALSEQLAVR
;
A
#
# COMPACT_ATOMS: atom_id res chain seq x y z
N MET A 1 -9.67 10.97 1.93
CA MET A 1 -8.37 10.52 2.47
C MET A 1 -7.44 10.23 1.32
N TYR A 2 -6.14 10.46 1.49
CA TYR A 2 -5.13 10.29 0.46
C TYR A 2 -3.99 9.44 0.99
N ALA A 3 -3.30 8.74 0.09
CA ALA A 3 -2.15 7.90 0.40
C ALA A 3 -0.94 8.40 -0.39
N ARG A 4 0.16 8.69 0.30
CA ARG A 4 1.48 8.87 -0.28
C ARG A 4 2.15 7.51 -0.33
N VAL A 5 2.44 7.03 -1.52
CA VAL A 5 3.07 5.73 -1.76
C VAL A 5 4.48 5.95 -2.29
N ALA A 6 5.49 5.66 -1.49
CA ALA A 6 6.89 5.73 -1.87
C ALA A 6 7.43 4.31 -2.11
N ALA A 7 7.96 4.06 -3.29
CA ALA A 7 8.57 2.78 -3.66
C ALA A 7 10.09 2.88 -3.60
N PHE A 8 10.70 1.83 -3.05
CA PHE A 8 12.16 1.75 -2.88
C PHE A 8 12.71 0.41 -3.39
N GLU A 9 13.92 0.45 -3.91
CA GLU A 9 14.76 -0.70 -4.16
C GLU A 9 15.83 -0.78 -3.07
N GLN A 10 15.90 -1.91 -2.38
CA GLN A 10 16.79 -2.07 -1.24
C GLN A 10 18.19 -2.48 -1.71
N PRO A 11 19.25 -1.80 -1.25
CA PRO A 11 20.61 -2.17 -1.63
C PRO A 11 21.08 -3.47 -0.97
N ASN A 12 20.53 -3.77 0.20
CA ASN A 12 20.92 -4.91 1.00
C ASN A 12 19.74 -5.52 1.76
N VAL A 13 19.22 -6.64 1.27
CA VAL A 13 18.08 -7.35 1.87
C VAL A 13 18.40 -7.87 3.28
N SER A 14 19.66 -8.17 3.59
CA SER A 14 20.05 -8.66 4.92
C SER A 14 19.83 -7.62 6.03
N MET A 15 19.73 -6.33 5.67
CA MET A 15 19.46 -5.23 6.61
C MET A 15 17.97 -4.89 6.72
N ALA A 16 17.08 -5.69 6.14
CA ALA A 16 15.64 -5.40 6.17
C ALA A 16 15.09 -5.34 7.61
N ASP A 17 15.55 -6.21 8.51
CA ASP A 17 15.11 -6.21 9.90
C ASP A 17 15.60 -4.98 10.67
N ASP A 18 16.83 -4.54 10.42
CA ASP A 18 17.37 -3.30 11.00
C ASP A 18 16.62 -2.08 10.49
N LEU A 19 16.30 -2.05 9.20
CA LEU A 19 15.46 -1.00 8.61
C LEU A 19 14.06 -0.98 9.26
N ILE A 20 13.41 -2.14 9.40
CA ILE A 20 12.09 -2.25 10.03
C ILE A 20 12.13 -1.70 11.47
N ASN A 21 13.15 -2.09 12.25
CA ASN A 21 13.31 -1.63 13.62
C ASN A 21 13.55 -0.12 13.66
N THR A 22 14.43 0.40 12.80
CA THR A 22 14.70 1.85 12.67
C THR A 22 13.42 2.61 12.34
N VAL A 23 12.64 2.16 11.36
CA VAL A 23 11.36 2.81 10.97
C VAL A 23 10.35 2.71 12.11
N ARG A 24 10.26 1.58 12.82
CA ARG A 24 9.36 1.41 13.96
C ARG A 24 9.69 2.34 15.13
N GLU A 25 10.97 2.48 15.49
CA GLU A 25 11.41 3.42 16.52
C GLU A 25 11.06 4.86 16.14
N ARG A 26 11.26 5.22 14.88
CA ARG A 26 10.98 6.55 14.35
C ARG A 26 9.49 6.82 14.12
N SER A 27 8.66 5.81 13.94
CA SER A 27 7.21 6.00 13.80
C SER A 27 6.60 6.65 15.06
N GLN A 28 7.24 6.51 16.21
CA GLN A 28 6.84 7.21 17.43
C GLN A 28 7.08 8.73 17.34
N SER A 29 8.18 9.16 16.70
CA SER A 29 8.46 10.57 16.44
C SER A 29 7.69 11.10 15.22
N ALA A 30 7.32 10.24 14.28
CA ALA A 30 6.54 10.59 13.10
C ALA A 30 5.22 11.29 13.45
N ARG A 31 4.64 11.00 14.61
CA ARG A 31 3.44 11.71 15.13
C ARG A 31 3.66 13.20 15.34
N THR A 32 4.90 13.59 15.62
CA THR A 32 5.26 15.01 15.83
C THR A 32 5.71 15.66 14.51
N GLU A 33 6.42 14.89 13.68
CA GLU A 33 6.98 15.37 12.42
C GLU A 33 5.97 15.37 11.26
N LEU A 34 4.97 14.50 11.34
CA LEU A 34 3.88 14.34 10.37
C LEU A 34 2.52 14.49 11.09
N PRO A 35 2.17 15.68 11.60
CA PRO A 35 1.03 15.85 12.50
C PRO A 35 -0.32 15.50 11.86
N ASP A 36 -0.44 15.61 10.55
CA ASP A 36 -1.66 15.31 9.78
C ASP A 36 -1.70 13.88 9.23
N ALA A 37 -0.66 13.07 9.45
CA ALA A 37 -0.67 11.68 9.07
C ALA A 37 -1.60 10.85 9.97
N ARG A 38 -2.38 9.97 9.35
CA ARG A 38 -3.41 9.14 10.01
C ARG A 38 -2.94 7.72 10.28
N ALA A 39 -2.17 7.17 9.35
CA ALA A 39 -1.65 5.81 9.46
C ALA A 39 -0.37 5.65 8.64
N LEU A 40 0.41 4.64 9.01
CA LEU A 40 1.59 4.18 8.30
C LEU A 40 1.42 2.70 7.97
N LEU A 41 1.80 2.32 6.76
CA LEU A 41 1.93 0.94 6.31
C LEU A 41 3.26 0.78 5.61
N MET A 42 4.11 -0.14 6.09
CA MET A 42 5.37 -0.51 5.45
C MET A 42 5.29 -1.94 4.96
N LEU A 43 5.53 -2.11 3.68
CA LEU A 43 5.52 -3.40 2.99
C LEU A 43 6.92 -3.71 2.47
N ILE A 44 7.39 -4.96 2.67
CA ILE A 44 8.72 -5.42 2.23
C ILE A 44 8.59 -6.70 1.41
N ASP A 45 9.20 -6.70 0.23
CA ASP A 45 9.45 -7.87 -0.60
C ASP A 45 10.96 -8.19 -0.51
N ARG A 46 11.28 -9.18 0.31
CA ARG A 46 12.68 -9.59 0.54
C ARG A 46 13.28 -10.31 -0.66
N GLU A 47 12.45 -11.00 -1.46
CA GLU A 47 12.93 -11.77 -2.61
C GLU A 47 13.36 -10.84 -3.76
N ASN A 48 12.60 -9.78 -4.00
CA ASN A 48 12.86 -8.81 -5.07
C ASN A 48 13.55 -7.53 -4.59
N ALA A 49 13.98 -7.48 -3.32
CA ALA A 49 14.65 -6.34 -2.73
C ALA A 49 13.87 -5.01 -2.88
N ARG A 50 12.56 -5.04 -2.62
CA ARG A 50 11.65 -3.90 -2.77
C ARG A 50 10.93 -3.59 -1.47
N SER A 51 10.58 -2.33 -1.30
CA SER A 51 9.67 -1.92 -0.24
C SER A 51 8.74 -0.79 -0.67
N LEU A 52 7.58 -0.72 0.00
CA LEU A 52 6.64 0.39 -0.11
C LEU A 52 6.45 1.02 1.26
N GLY A 53 6.67 2.32 1.35
CA GLY A 53 6.24 3.16 2.47
C GLY A 53 4.96 3.88 2.10
N ILE A 54 3.87 3.60 2.81
CA ILE A 54 2.56 4.18 2.55
C ILE A 54 2.13 4.98 3.78
N THR A 55 1.91 6.27 3.59
CA THR A 55 1.43 7.17 4.65
C THR A 55 0.09 7.75 4.24
N PHE A 56 -0.89 7.67 5.12
CA PHE A 56 -2.25 8.13 4.88
C PHE A 56 -2.49 9.49 5.50
N PHE A 57 -3.18 10.38 4.78
CA PHE A 57 -3.49 11.75 5.16
C PHE A 57 -4.94 12.10 4.84
N GLU A 58 -5.48 13.13 5.51
CA GLU A 58 -6.84 13.61 5.21
C GLU A 58 -6.93 14.31 3.85
N SER A 59 -5.87 14.99 3.43
CA SER A 59 -5.85 15.77 2.21
C SER A 59 -4.54 15.65 1.44
N GLU A 60 -4.57 15.94 0.16
CA GLU A 60 -3.41 16.05 -0.70
C GLU A 60 -2.51 17.23 -0.30
N GLU A 61 -3.10 18.32 0.20
CA GLU A 61 -2.36 19.47 0.74
C GLU A 61 -1.49 19.06 1.94
N ALA A 62 -2.04 18.24 2.86
CA ALA A 62 -1.28 17.74 3.99
C ALA A 62 -0.06 16.90 3.53
N ILE A 63 -0.19 16.13 2.45
CA ILE A 63 0.94 15.40 1.84
C ILE A 63 2.00 16.39 1.36
N ARG A 64 1.62 17.43 0.61
CA ARG A 64 2.56 18.44 0.10
C ARG A 64 3.31 19.14 1.23
N GLN A 65 2.61 19.47 2.31
CA GLN A 65 3.22 20.10 3.49
C GLN A 65 4.17 19.17 4.25
N ALA A 66 3.95 17.85 4.18
CA ALA A 66 4.78 16.83 4.82
C ALA A 66 6.05 16.47 4.04
N GLU A 67 6.17 16.80 2.75
CA GLU A 67 7.33 16.41 1.92
C GLU A 67 8.69 16.80 2.51
N PRO A 68 8.89 18.02 3.08
CA PRO A 68 10.17 18.36 3.69
C PRO A 68 10.51 17.49 4.91
N ALA A 69 9.50 16.99 5.64
CA ALA A 69 9.70 16.06 6.74
C ALA A 69 10.12 14.68 6.24
N PHE A 70 9.49 14.17 5.18
CA PHE A 70 9.90 12.91 4.57
C PHE A 70 11.33 12.93 4.05
N GLU A 71 11.78 14.05 3.46
CA GLU A 71 13.18 14.20 3.01
C GLU A 71 14.14 14.12 4.20
N ARG A 72 13.91 14.89 5.27
CA ARG A 72 14.74 14.85 6.49
C ARG A 72 14.77 13.45 7.10
N MET A 73 13.61 12.83 7.29
CA MET A 73 13.49 11.47 7.85
C MET A 73 14.25 10.44 7.01
N GLY A 74 14.22 10.60 5.68
CA GLY A 74 14.98 9.76 4.75
C GLY A 74 16.50 9.95 4.93
N ASP A 75 16.96 11.19 5.08
CA ASP A 75 18.38 11.51 5.25
C ASP A 75 18.97 11.01 6.59
N GLU A 76 18.12 10.81 7.57
CA GLU A 76 18.52 10.26 8.86
C GLU A 76 18.66 8.71 8.87
N ILE A 77 18.13 8.01 7.85
CA ILE A 77 18.36 6.57 7.69
C ILE A 77 19.77 6.35 7.16
N PRO A 78 20.60 5.49 7.80
CA PRO A 78 21.93 5.17 7.30
C PRO A 78 21.91 4.77 5.82
N GLU A 79 22.90 5.23 5.05
CA GLU A 79 22.95 5.05 3.60
C GLU A 79 22.90 3.57 3.20
N GLU A 80 23.57 2.69 3.96
CA GLU A 80 23.59 1.25 3.75
C GLU A 80 22.22 0.57 3.95
N MET A 81 21.28 1.20 4.68
CA MET A 81 19.91 0.74 4.89
C MET A 81 18.92 1.50 4.03
N ARG A 82 19.28 2.74 3.61
CA ARG A 82 18.40 3.58 2.81
C ARG A 82 18.23 2.98 1.42
N GLY A 83 17.04 2.51 1.11
CA GLY A 83 16.71 2.09 -0.23
C GLY A 83 16.79 3.25 -1.24
N ARG A 84 17.13 2.94 -2.49
CA ARG A 84 17.00 3.90 -3.58
C ARG A 84 15.52 4.15 -3.87
N ARG A 85 15.05 5.35 -3.65
CA ARG A 85 13.66 5.73 -3.96
C ARG A 85 13.44 5.69 -5.47
N ILE A 86 12.47 4.85 -5.90
CA ILE A 86 12.11 4.65 -7.31
C ILE A 86 11.03 5.64 -7.71
N SER A 87 9.99 5.76 -6.88
CA SER A 87 8.86 6.67 -7.13
C SER A 87 8.25 7.17 -5.83
N VAL A 88 7.54 8.28 -5.94
CA VAL A 88 6.57 8.76 -4.97
C VAL A 88 5.32 9.11 -5.75
N ASP A 89 4.22 8.44 -5.43
CA ASP A 89 2.93 8.66 -6.06
C ASP A 89 1.90 9.02 -4.98
N VAL A 90 0.95 9.86 -5.34
CA VAL A 90 -0.18 10.24 -4.48
C VAL A 90 -1.45 9.67 -5.07
N TYR A 91 -2.25 9.02 -4.21
CA TYR A 91 -3.51 8.42 -4.58
C TYR A 91 -4.62 8.90 -3.65
N GLU A 92 -5.83 9.03 -4.18
CA GLU A 92 -7.03 9.05 -3.37
C GLU A 92 -7.31 7.65 -2.81
N VAL A 93 -7.68 7.53 -1.54
CA VAL A 93 -8.19 6.28 -0.96
C VAL A 93 -9.67 6.22 -1.25
N VAL A 94 -10.06 5.53 -2.32
CA VAL A 94 -11.46 5.45 -2.76
C VAL A 94 -12.28 4.50 -1.89
N ARG A 95 -11.64 3.45 -1.35
CA ARG A 95 -12.25 2.49 -0.40
C ARG A 95 -11.19 1.88 0.51
N GLN A 96 -11.64 1.52 1.70
CA GLN A 96 -10.83 0.73 2.64
C GLN A 96 -11.72 -0.09 3.58
N GLU A 97 -11.22 -1.20 4.05
CA GLU A 97 -11.87 -2.05 5.04
C GLU A 97 -10.85 -2.90 5.80
N GLY A 98 -10.99 -3.00 7.11
CA GLY A 98 -10.18 -3.88 7.95
C GLY A 98 -8.67 -3.61 7.92
N GLY A 99 -7.90 -4.69 7.90
CA GLY A 99 -6.44 -4.65 7.80
C GLY A 99 -5.70 -4.81 9.11
N GLU A 100 -6.41 -4.79 10.24
CA GLU A 100 -5.79 -4.93 11.55
C GLU A 100 -5.17 -6.32 11.73
N GLY A 101 -3.92 -6.33 12.21
CA GLY A 101 -3.17 -7.57 12.45
C GLY A 101 -2.73 -8.32 11.19
N ALA A 102 -2.83 -7.73 10.01
CA ALA A 102 -2.31 -8.32 8.77
C ALA A 102 -0.80 -8.52 8.85
N LYS A 103 -0.31 -9.61 8.24
CA LYS A 103 1.11 -9.96 8.18
C LYS A 103 1.63 -10.06 6.74
N ALA A 104 0.74 -10.16 5.77
CA ALA A 104 1.08 -10.21 4.36
C ALA A 104 0.14 -9.33 3.53
N ALA A 105 0.62 -8.87 2.39
CA ALA A 105 -0.13 -8.02 1.47
C ALA A 105 0.10 -8.44 0.02
N ARG A 106 -0.96 -8.39 -0.79
CA ARG A 106 -0.86 -8.42 -2.26
C ARG A 106 -1.19 -7.03 -2.78
N VAL A 107 -0.30 -6.46 -3.57
CA VAL A 107 -0.50 -5.20 -4.28
C VAL A 107 -0.76 -5.51 -5.74
N SER A 108 -1.98 -5.24 -6.19
CA SER A 108 -2.36 -5.35 -7.59
C SER A 108 -2.47 -3.94 -8.18
N SER A 109 -1.77 -3.70 -9.28
CA SER A 109 -1.77 -2.42 -9.98
C SER A 109 -2.53 -2.54 -11.29
N PHE A 110 -3.33 -1.52 -11.59
CA PHE A 110 -4.16 -1.47 -12.80
C PHE A 110 -4.03 -0.10 -13.46
N GLU A 111 -4.38 -0.05 -14.73
CA GLU A 111 -4.48 1.16 -15.52
C GLU A 111 -5.71 1.08 -16.44
N GLY A 112 -6.53 2.11 -16.42
CA GLY A 112 -7.76 2.18 -17.20
C GLY A 112 -8.20 3.61 -17.46
N PRO A 113 -9.38 3.80 -18.07
CA PRO A 113 -9.92 5.14 -18.30
C PRO A 113 -10.21 5.87 -16.99
N PRO A 114 -9.69 7.10 -16.78
CA PRO A 114 -9.88 7.85 -15.53
C PRO A 114 -11.34 8.10 -15.17
N ASP A 115 -12.19 8.30 -16.17
CA ASP A 115 -13.63 8.55 -16.02
C ASP A 115 -14.44 7.29 -15.65
N GLN A 116 -13.83 6.09 -15.71
CA GLN A 116 -14.47 4.82 -15.36
C GLN A 116 -14.15 4.35 -13.93
N ILE A 117 -13.27 5.03 -13.19
CA ILE A 117 -12.82 4.60 -11.86
C ILE A 117 -14.02 4.35 -10.91
N ASP A 118 -14.94 5.31 -10.78
CA ASP A 118 -16.06 5.19 -9.84
C ASP A 118 -17.01 4.06 -10.23
N GLU A 119 -17.24 3.88 -11.51
CA GLU A 119 -18.05 2.77 -12.02
C GLU A 119 -17.36 1.41 -11.80
N GLY A 120 -16.05 1.33 -12.05
CA GLY A 120 -15.23 0.15 -11.78
C GLY A 120 -15.26 -0.23 -10.29
N VAL A 121 -15.07 0.75 -9.41
CA VAL A 121 -15.15 0.56 -7.96
C VAL A 121 -16.52 0.03 -7.56
N ARG A 122 -17.59 0.64 -8.02
CA ARG A 122 -18.97 0.22 -7.72
C ARG A 122 -19.28 -1.21 -8.17
N ARG A 123 -18.84 -1.60 -9.37
CA ARG A 123 -19.00 -2.97 -9.88
C ARG A 123 -18.22 -3.96 -9.03
N ALA A 124 -16.98 -3.67 -8.73
CA ALA A 124 -16.16 -4.57 -7.92
C ALA A 124 -16.67 -4.70 -6.48
N GLU A 125 -17.25 -3.65 -5.89
CA GLU A 125 -17.91 -3.73 -4.57
C GLU A 125 -19.08 -4.73 -4.59
N ASN A 126 -19.84 -4.77 -5.67
CA ASN A 126 -21.00 -5.65 -5.78
C ASN A 126 -20.63 -7.09 -6.17
N ASP A 127 -19.68 -7.27 -7.09
CA ASP A 127 -19.48 -8.56 -7.77
C ASP A 127 -18.21 -9.28 -7.29
N VAL A 128 -17.16 -8.53 -6.92
CA VAL A 128 -15.83 -9.09 -6.61
C VAL A 128 -15.56 -9.11 -5.10
N LEU A 129 -15.83 -8.02 -4.40
CA LEU A 129 -15.48 -7.87 -2.98
C LEU A 129 -16.16 -8.90 -2.06
N PRO A 130 -17.44 -9.29 -2.25
CA PRO A 130 -18.05 -10.34 -1.44
C PRO A 130 -17.32 -11.69 -1.54
N ARG A 131 -16.75 -11.98 -2.71
CA ARG A 131 -15.94 -13.20 -2.93
C ARG A 131 -14.50 -13.03 -2.41
N ALA A 132 -13.92 -11.83 -2.54
CA ALA A 132 -12.61 -11.54 -2.01
C ALA A 132 -12.55 -11.69 -0.48
N ARG A 133 -13.64 -11.33 0.24
CA ARG A 133 -13.76 -11.53 1.70
C ARG A 133 -13.76 -13.00 2.12
N GLN A 134 -13.98 -13.93 1.19
CA GLN A 134 -13.97 -15.39 1.44
C GLN A 134 -12.60 -16.02 1.16
N LEU A 135 -11.62 -15.24 0.69
CA LEU A 135 -10.27 -15.74 0.49
C LEU A 135 -9.64 -16.17 1.82
N PRO A 136 -8.85 -17.26 1.83
CA PRO A 136 -8.16 -17.71 3.03
C PRO A 136 -7.39 -16.57 3.71
N GLY A 137 -7.61 -16.38 5.02
CA GLY A 137 -6.91 -15.40 5.83
C GLY A 137 -7.06 -13.94 5.40
N TRP A 138 -8.09 -13.60 4.64
CA TRP A 138 -8.39 -12.21 4.27
C TRP A 138 -8.61 -11.35 5.52
N LYS A 139 -7.96 -10.17 5.58
CA LYS A 139 -8.01 -9.22 6.70
C LYS A 139 -8.60 -7.87 6.33
N GLY A 140 -8.52 -7.50 5.05
CA GLY A 140 -8.97 -6.18 4.62
C GLY A 140 -8.30 -5.72 3.33
N TYR A 141 -8.52 -4.46 2.99
CA TYR A 141 -7.92 -3.87 1.80
C TYR A 141 -7.89 -2.34 1.87
N TYR A 142 -7.01 -1.76 1.03
CA TYR A 142 -7.04 -0.37 0.61
C TYR A 142 -7.15 -0.33 -0.91
N TRP A 143 -8.09 0.47 -1.43
CA TRP A 143 -8.20 0.74 -2.84
C TRP A 143 -7.81 2.19 -3.10
N LEU A 144 -6.76 2.36 -3.89
CA LEU A 144 -6.12 3.63 -4.18
C LEU A 144 -6.33 3.97 -5.65
N ALA A 145 -6.64 5.23 -5.95
CA ALA A 145 -6.83 5.70 -7.32
C ALA A 145 -6.13 7.04 -7.58
N ASP A 146 -5.43 7.13 -8.69
CA ASP A 146 -4.99 8.38 -9.29
C ASP A 146 -5.97 8.74 -10.41
N ARG A 147 -6.87 9.65 -10.10
CA ARG A 147 -7.94 10.06 -11.01
C ARG A 147 -7.44 10.80 -12.24
N SER A 148 -6.23 11.32 -12.22
CA SER A 148 -5.65 12.05 -13.36
C SER A 148 -5.10 11.11 -14.43
N SER A 149 -4.51 9.99 -14.01
CA SER A 149 -3.87 9.03 -14.91
C SER A 149 -4.70 7.77 -15.18
N GLY A 150 -5.72 7.48 -14.37
CA GLY A 150 -6.46 6.22 -14.43
C GLY A 150 -5.73 5.03 -13.80
N ARG A 151 -4.62 5.29 -13.05
CA ARG A 151 -3.90 4.24 -12.34
C ARG A 151 -4.60 3.94 -11.02
N THR A 152 -4.77 2.66 -10.73
CA THR A 152 -5.33 2.21 -9.47
C THR A 152 -4.43 1.15 -8.83
N LYS A 153 -4.48 1.06 -7.50
CA LYS A 153 -3.82 0.02 -6.72
C LYS A 153 -4.79 -0.58 -5.73
N LEU A 154 -4.87 -1.91 -5.72
CA LEU A 154 -5.59 -2.66 -4.69
C LEU A 154 -4.56 -3.35 -3.80
N ILE A 155 -4.48 -2.94 -2.53
CA ILE A 155 -3.67 -3.56 -1.50
C ILE A 155 -4.58 -4.47 -0.70
N THR A 156 -4.51 -5.78 -0.95
CA THR A 156 -5.27 -6.77 -0.18
C THR A 156 -4.41 -7.34 0.94
N LEU A 157 -4.95 -7.36 2.14
CA LEU A 157 -4.25 -7.70 3.38
C LEU A 157 -4.65 -9.08 3.87
N PHE A 158 -3.68 -9.87 4.34
CA PHE A 158 -3.84 -11.25 4.78
C PHE A 158 -3.22 -11.48 6.16
N GLU A 159 -3.72 -12.49 6.87
CA GLU A 159 -3.21 -12.86 8.20
C GLU A 159 -1.79 -13.44 8.17
N SER A 160 -1.39 -14.08 7.04
CA SER A 160 -0.06 -14.66 6.87
C SER A 160 0.33 -14.80 5.39
N ALA A 161 1.62 -15.06 5.14
CA ALA A 161 2.13 -15.36 3.81
C ALA A 161 1.56 -16.67 3.25
N GLU A 162 1.33 -17.67 4.09
CA GLU A 162 0.71 -18.94 3.70
C GLU A 162 -0.73 -18.73 3.22
N ALA A 163 -1.51 -17.91 3.95
CA ALA A 163 -2.88 -17.58 3.57
C ALA A 163 -2.92 -16.80 2.24
N LEU A 164 -2.01 -15.85 2.07
CA LEU A 164 -1.84 -15.12 0.81
C LEU A 164 -1.53 -16.09 -0.33
N GLY A 165 -0.59 -17.03 -0.14
CA GLY A 165 -0.24 -18.05 -1.13
C GLY A 165 -1.41 -18.98 -1.45
N ALA A 166 -2.14 -19.45 -0.43
CA ALA A 166 -3.32 -20.31 -0.61
C ALA A 166 -4.45 -19.62 -1.39
N SER A 167 -4.53 -18.28 -1.32
CA SER A 167 -5.53 -17.49 -2.03
C SER A 167 -5.21 -17.22 -3.50
N GLU A 168 -3.99 -17.53 -3.98
CA GLU A 168 -3.45 -17.00 -5.24
C GLU A 168 -4.31 -17.29 -6.46
N GLN A 169 -4.70 -18.56 -6.66
CA GLN A 169 -5.49 -18.97 -7.84
C GLN A 169 -6.84 -18.25 -7.87
N GLN A 170 -7.55 -18.23 -6.74
CA GLN A 170 -8.86 -17.61 -6.64
C GLN A 170 -8.76 -16.08 -6.77
N ALA A 171 -7.75 -15.48 -6.16
CA ALA A 171 -7.51 -14.04 -6.27
C ALA A 171 -7.12 -13.61 -7.68
N ASP A 172 -6.38 -14.44 -8.43
CA ASP A 172 -6.03 -14.17 -9.82
C ASP A 172 -7.28 -14.15 -10.72
N GLU A 173 -8.19 -15.08 -10.50
CA GLU A 173 -9.47 -15.10 -11.23
C GLU A 173 -10.32 -13.86 -10.91
N LEU A 174 -10.44 -13.49 -9.63
CA LEU A 174 -11.17 -12.31 -9.20
C LEU A 174 -10.58 -11.02 -9.78
N ARG A 175 -9.26 -10.91 -9.79
CA ARG A 175 -8.53 -9.76 -10.35
C ARG A 175 -8.75 -9.61 -11.85
N ARG A 176 -8.69 -10.72 -12.61
CA ARG A 176 -8.98 -10.71 -14.05
C ARG A 176 -10.42 -10.29 -14.33
N GLN A 177 -11.37 -10.84 -13.59
CA GLN A 177 -12.78 -10.48 -13.71
C GLN A 177 -13.01 -9.00 -13.39
N ALA A 178 -12.39 -8.47 -12.33
CA ALA A 178 -12.49 -7.05 -11.98
C ALA A 178 -11.93 -6.16 -13.09
N ALA A 179 -10.73 -6.47 -13.59
CA ALA A 179 -10.07 -5.70 -14.64
C ALA A 179 -10.89 -5.70 -15.93
N GLU A 180 -11.39 -6.85 -16.37
CA GLU A 180 -12.23 -6.97 -17.56
C GLU A 180 -13.53 -6.17 -17.43
N SER A 181 -14.22 -6.26 -16.28
CA SER A 181 -15.47 -5.55 -16.05
C SER A 181 -15.29 -4.03 -15.97
N ALA A 182 -14.13 -3.54 -15.54
CA ALA A 182 -13.79 -2.12 -15.45
C ALA A 182 -13.11 -1.57 -16.73
N GLY A 183 -12.77 -2.42 -17.70
CA GLY A 183 -11.98 -2.03 -18.86
C GLY A 183 -10.55 -1.64 -18.50
N GLU A 184 -10.02 -2.19 -17.40
CA GLU A 184 -8.66 -1.94 -16.90
C GLU A 184 -7.68 -3.00 -17.36
N LYS A 185 -6.41 -2.62 -17.47
CA LYS A 185 -5.29 -3.52 -17.68
C LYS A 185 -4.58 -3.77 -16.36
N ILE A 186 -4.31 -5.02 -16.02
CA ILE A 186 -3.42 -5.38 -14.92
C ILE A 186 -1.99 -5.06 -15.32
N THR A 187 -1.32 -4.17 -14.57
CA THR A 187 0.04 -3.72 -14.84
C THR A 187 1.08 -4.31 -13.89
N GLY A 188 0.64 -4.88 -12.76
CA GLY A 188 1.53 -5.54 -11.82
C GLY A 188 0.78 -6.28 -10.73
N VAL A 189 1.42 -7.33 -10.19
CA VAL A 189 0.98 -8.06 -9.01
C VAL A 189 2.21 -8.39 -8.19
N GLU A 190 2.28 -7.82 -7.00
CA GLU A 190 3.42 -7.95 -6.10
C GLU A 190 2.96 -8.48 -4.75
N ARG A 191 3.84 -9.17 -4.05
CA ARG A 191 3.60 -9.76 -2.73
C ARG A 191 4.58 -9.20 -1.74
N TYR A 192 4.09 -8.93 -0.55
CA TYR A 192 4.85 -8.27 0.50
C TYR A 192 4.58 -8.87 1.87
N GLU A 193 5.58 -8.83 2.73
CA GLU A 193 5.42 -8.88 4.18
C GLU A 193 4.89 -7.51 4.65
N VAL A 194 3.94 -7.50 5.59
CA VAL A 194 3.54 -6.29 6.32
C VAL A 194 4.52 -6.10 7.47
N ALA A 195 5.52 -5.26 7.26
CA ALA A 195 6.59 -5.01 8.23
C ALA A 195 6.14 -4.07 9.35
N LEU A 196 5.30 -3.09 9.01
CA LEU A 196 4.71 -2.14 9.96
C LEU A 196 3.31 -1.75 9.51
N SER A 197 2.38 -1.69 10.47
CA SER A 197 1.05 -1.13 10.28
C SER A 197 0.65 -0.41 11.56
N GLU A 198 0.61 0.90 11.53
CA GLU A 198 0.34 1.75 12.69
C GLU A 198 -0.73 2.80 12.41
N GLN A 199 -1.67 2.94 13.33
CA GLN A 199 -2.56 4.07 13.38
C GLN A 199 -1.86 5.21 14.14
N LEU A 200 -1.76 6.36 13.51
CA LEU A 200 -1.24 7.56 14.13
C LEU A 200 -2.43 8.27 14.79
N ALA A 201 -2.41 8.36 16.13
CA ALA A 201 -3.51 8.96 16.87
C ALA A 201 -3.71 10.43 16.44
N VAL A 202 -4.94 10.75 16.08
CA VAL A 202 -5.39 12.13 15.92
C VAL A 202 -5.48 12.77 17.31
N ARG A 203 -4.82 13.91 17.50
CA ARG A 203 -5.08 14.76 18.66
C ARG A 203 -6.30 15.63 18.42
#